data_600040492029a6d6e1c2731751d2e148
#
_entry.id   600040492029a6d6e1c2731751d2e148
#
_cell.length_a   1.000
_cell.length_b   1.000
_cell.length_c   1.000
_cell.angle_alpha   90.00
_cell.angle_beta   90.00
_cell.angle_gamma   90.00
#
_symmetry.space_group_name_H-M   'P 1'
#
loop_
_entity.id
_entity.type
_entity.pdbx_description
1 polymer ?
#
loop_
_entity_poly.entity_id
_entity_poly.type
_entity_poly.pdbx_seq_one_letter_code
_entity_poly.pdbx_strand_id
1 'polypeptide(L)'
;MGEVTELKSASRVHKGEWTDSGVPFFRSSDVMAAINGTTNEKAYISEELYEKLSNASGKLEEGDVLVTGGGSVGNPYIVPNNEPLYTKDADLLWIKNQGRFYPYFLYEYFFSPTFRIYLSSISHVGTIAHYTITQLSETPISLPDIEEQIKVGEYFESLDRLITLHQCK
;
A
#
# COMPACT_ATOMS: atom_id res chain seq x y z
N MET A 1 -0.20 9.52 -11.56
CA MET A 1 -0.67 8.20 -11.07
C MET A 1 -2.11 7.93 -11.48
N GLY A 2 -3.06 8.82 -11.23
CA GLY A 2 -4.48 8.60 -11.55
C GLY A 2 -4.83 8.37 -13.03
N GLU A 3 -3.97 8.75 -13.94
CA GLU A 3 -4.13 8.44 -15.38
C GLU A 3 -3.71 7.00 -15.73
N VAL A 4 -2.96 6.36 -14.83
CA VAL A 4 -2.40 5.01 -15.05
C VAL A 4 -3.35 3.93 -14.58
N THR A 5 -3.99 4.14 -13.41
CA THR A 5 -4.81 3.12 -12.75
C THR A 5 -5.88 3.74 -11.86
N GLU A 6 -6.83 2.91 -11.45
CA GLU A 6 -7.87 3.29 -10.51
C GLU A 6 -7.29 3.43 -9.09
N LEU A 7 -7.59 4.55 -8.46
CA LEU A 7 -7.23 4.83 -7.07
C LEU A 7 -8.47 4.76 -6.20
N LYS A 8 -8.38 4.07 -5.08
CA LYS A 8 -9.48 3.87 -4.14
C LYS A 8 -9.09 4.25 -2.70
N SER A 9 -10.11 4.45 -1.90
CA SER A 9 -10.00 4.50 -0.45
C SER A 9 -11.07 3.57 0.12
N ALA A 10 -10.72 2.80 1.13
CA ALA A 10 -11.67 1.92 1.81
C ALA A 10 -12.71 2.74 2.57
N SER A 11 -13.88 2.17 2.80
CA SER A 11 -14.88 2.74 3.68
C SER A 11 -14.42 2.69 5.13
N ARG A 12 -14.82 3.70 5.92
CA ARG A 12 -14.36 3.85 7.29
C ARG A 12 -14.86 2.73 8.20
N VAL A 13 -13.93 2.23 9.03
CA VAL A 13 -14.23 1.33 10.15
C VAL A 13 -13.92 2.05 11.45
N HIS A 14 -14.87 2.08 12.38
CA HIS A 14 -14.69 2.68 13.69
C HIS A 14 -14.05 1.69 14.66
N LYS A 15 -13.31 2.21 15.65
CA LYS A 15 -12.62 1.35 16.64
C LYS A 15 -13.57 0.40 17.39
N GLY A 16 -14.81 0.80 17.60
CA GLY A 16 -15.84 -0.03 18.23
C GLY A 16 -16.34 -1.20 17.37
N GLU A 17 -15.97 -1.25 16.10
CA GLU A 17 -16.31 -2.34 15.16
C GLU A 17 -15.16 -3.36 15.01
N TRP A 18 -14.07 -3.14 15.75
CA TRP A 18 -12.94 -4.09 15.76
C TRP A 18 -13.30 -5.31 16.60
N THR A 19 -12.80 -6.45 16.17
CA THR A 19 -13.02 -7.76 16.80
C THR A 19 -11.70 -8.44 17.11
N ASP A 20 -11.73 -9.45 17.97
CA ASP A 20 -10.54 -10.24 18.34
C ASP A 20 -10.16 -11.26 17.25
N SER A 21 -11.07 -11.53 16.32
CA SER A 21 -10.87 -12.51 15.23
C SER A 21 -11.78 -12.16 14.04
N GLY A 22 -11.50 -12.72 12.88
CA GLY A 22 -12.24 -12.51 11.64
C GLY A 22 -11.33 -12.08 10.49
N VAL A 23 -11.77 -11.13 9.67
CA VAL A 23 -10.97 -10.60 8.57
C VAL A 23 -9.92 -9.62 9.08
N PRO A 24 -8.64 -9.79 8.71
CA PRO A 24 -7.59 -8.86 9.12
C PRO A 24 -7.91 -7.42 8.67
N PHE A 25 -7.74 -6.49 9.62
CA PHE A 25 -7.91 -5.06 9.41
C PHE A 25 -6.52 -4.37 9.39
N PHE A 26 -6.07 -4.02 8.19
CA PHE A 26 -4.71 -3.58 7.91
C PHE A 26 -4.59 -2.06 8.05
N ARG A 27 -3.55 -1.61 8.77
CA ARG A 27 -3.31 -0.19 9.10
C ARG A 27 -1.91 0.22 8.63
N SER A 28 -1.62 1.51 8.66
CA SER A 28 -0.27 2.03 8.35
C SER A 28 0.83 1.39 9.21
N SER A 29 0.52 1.07 10.48
CA SER A 29 1.46 0.37 11.37
C SER A 29 1.78 -1.05 10.93
N ASP A 30 0.84 -1.72 10.25
CA ASP A 30 1.04 -3.07 9.72
C ASP A 30 1.93 -3.03 8.48
N VAL A 31 1.78 -1.99 7.63
CA VAL A 31 2.70 -1.73 6.51
C VAL A 31 4.12 -1.51 7.02
N MET A 32 4.28 -0.67 8.05
CA MET A 32 5.61 -0.40 8.62
C MET A 32 6.22 -1.63 9.28
N ALA A 33 5.42 -2.47 9.93
CA ALA A 33 5.89 -3.72 10.49
C ALA A 33 6.37 -4.69 9.38
N ALA A 34 5.63 -4.79 8.28
CA ALA A 34 6.02 -5.60 7.13
C ALA A 34 7.35 -5.14 6.51
N ILE A 35 7.53 -3.82 6.31
CA ILE A 35 8.78 -3.25 5.78
C ILE A 35 9.97 -3.50 6.71
N ASN A 36 9.76 -3.38 8.02
CA ASN A 36 10.83 -3.53 9.02
C ASN A 36 11.09 -4.99 9.42
N GLY A 37 10.34 -5.95 8.87
CA GLY A 37 10.44 -7.36 9.26
C GLY A 37 10.06 -7.61 10.73
N THR A 38 9.17 -6.78 11.29
CA THR A 38 8.70 -6.86 12.68
C THR A 38 7.24 -7.31 12.74
N THR A 39 6.79 -7.67 13.91
CA THR A 39 5.37 -8.00 14.16
C THR A 39 4.62 -6.81 14.71
N ASN A 40 3.34 -6.69 14.36
CA ASN A 40 2.42 -5.71 14.92
C ASN A 40 1.22 -6.43 15.56
N GLU A 41 0.59 -5.80 16.55
CA GLU A 41 -0.66 -6.27 17.11
C GLU A 41 -1.73 -6.26 16.01
N LYS A 42 -2.31 -7.43 15.73
CA LYS A 42 -3.30 -7.57 14.66
C LYS A 42 -4.64 -7.00 15.12
N ALA A 43 -5.33 -6.32 14.22
CA ALA A 43 -6.72 -5.94 14.37
C ALA A 43 -7.56 -6.72 13.35
N TYR A 44 -8.83 -6.92 13.67
CA TYR A 44 -9.76 -7.65 12.82
C TYR A 44 -11.10 -6.92 12.76
N ILE A 45 -11.92 -7.28 11.77
CA ILE A 45 -13.34 -6.94 11.65
C ILE A 45 -14.13 -8.21 11.42
N SER A 46 -15.43 -8.19 11.73
CA SER A 46 -16.28 -9.34 11.46
C SER A 46 -16.41 -9.58 9.96
N GLU A 47 -16.65 -10.84 9.58
CA GLU A 47 -16.89 -11.22 8.18
C GLU A 47 -18.12 -10.50 7.60
N GLU A 48 -19.17 -10.33 8.40
CA GLU A 48 -20.38 -9.60 8.00
C GLU A 48 -20.07 -8.13 7.65
N LEU A 49 -19.27 -7.46 8.49
CA LEU A 49 -18.85 -6.07 8.23
C LEU A 49 -17.97 -6.01 6.99
N TYR A 50 -17.02 -6.95 6.85
CA TYR A 50 -16.15 -7.03 5.68
C TYR A 50 -16.98 -7.16 4.38
N GLU A 51 -17.93 -8.08 4.31
CA GLU A 51 -18.78 -8.26 3.11
C GLU A 51 -19.60 -7.00 2.82
N LYS A 52 -20.19 -6.39 3.83
CA LYS A 52 -20.95 -5.13 3.68
C LYS A 52 -20.09 -4.01 3.10
N LEU A 53 -18.91 -3.80 3.64
CA LEU A 53 -18.00 -2.71 3.23
C LEU A 53 -17.36 -3.00 1.87
N SER A 54 -16.98 -4.23 1.61
CA SER A 54 -16.39 -4.67 0.35
C SER A 54 -17.37 -4.60 -0.82
N ASN A 55 -18.66 -4.79 -0.59
CA ASN A 55 -19.69 -4.57 -1.61
C ASN A 55 -19.76 -3.10 -2.05
N ALA A 56 -19.40 -2.17 -1.19
CA ALA A 56 -19.39 -0.74 -1.51
C ALA A 56 -18.07 -0.25 -2.11
N SER A 57 -16.92 -0.68 -1.56
CA SER A 57 -15.60 -0.19 -1.95
C SER A 57 -14.81 -1.13 -2.87
N GLY A 58 -15.25 -2.37 -3.02
CA GLY A 58 -14.51 -3.45 -3.69
C GLY A 58 -13.67 -4.26 -2.70
N LYS A 59 -13.10 -5.36 -3.19
CA LYS A 59 -12.17 -6.22 -2.45
C LYS A 59 -10.74 -5.94 -2.92
N LEU A 60 -9.80 -6.03 -2.00
CA LEU A 60 -8.38 -6.08 -2.33
C LEU A 60 -8.09 -7.37 -3.09
N GLU A 61 -7.24 -7.26 -4.08
CA GLU A 61 -6.82 -8.38 -4.93
C GLU A 61 -5.30 -8.49 -4.93
N GLU A 62 -4.79 -9.67 -5.21
CA GLU A 62 -3.37 -9.93 -5.36
C GLU A 62 -2.73 -8.94 -6.34
N GLY A 63 -1.61 -8.34 -5.94
CA GLY A 63 -0.89 -7.36 -6.73
C GLY A 63 -1.40 -5.93 -6.61
N ASP A 64 -2.52 -5.68 -5.91
CA ASP A 64 -2.89 -4.32 -5.52
C ASP A 64 -1.79 -3.73 -4.63
N VAL A 65 -1.60 -2.42 -4.69
CA VAL A 65 -0.61 -1.74 -3.86
C VAL A 65 -1.30 -0.77 -2.91
N LEU A 66 -1.01 -0.92 -1.63
CA LEU A 66 -1.42 0.03 -0.59
C LEU A 66 -0.27 0.98 -0.30
N VAL A 67 -0.59 2.26 -0.10
CA VAL A 67 0.42 3.28 0.24
C VAL A 67 -0.01 4.03 1.48
N THR A 68 0.89 4.19 2.45
CA THR A 68 0.56 4.92 3.67
C THR A 68 0.29 6.39 3.40
N GLY A 69 -0.91 6.86 3.76
CA GLY A 69 -1.36 8.25 3.65
C GLY A 69 -1.24 9.03 4.95
N GLY A 70 -1.06 8.34 6.08
CA GLY A 70 -0.92 8.93 7.41
C GLY A 70 0.19 8.28 8.22
N GLY A 71 0.72 8.97 9.21
CA GLY A 71 1.86 8.51 10.01
C GLY A 71 3.17 8.53 9.22
N SER A 72 3.78 7.38 8.97
CA SER A 72 4.94 7.26 8.06
C SER A 72 4.46 7.24 6.61
N VAL A 73 4.36 8.40 6.00
CA VAL A 73 3.71 8.64 4.70
C VAL A 73 4.52 8.08 3.52
N GLY A 74 3.80 7.56 2.51
CA GLY A 74 4.38 7.17 1.23
C GLY A 74 5.13 5.84 1.26
N ASN A 75 4.80 4.94 2.17
CA ASN A 75 5.39 3.60 2.22
C ASN A 75 4.43 2.58 1.59
N PRO A 76 4.93 1.77 0.64
CA PRO A 76 4.11 0.83 -0.10
C PRO A 76 3.98 -0.52 0.60
N TYR A 77 2.90 -1.24 0.26
CA TYR A 77 2.69 -2.65 0.57
C TYR A 77 1.98 -3.33 -0.59
N ILE A 78 2.53 -4.44 -1.08
CA ILE A 78 1.91 -5.25 -2.13
C ILE A 78 0.98 -6.26 -1.47
N VAL A 79 -0.27 -6.32 -1.90
CA VAL A 79 -1.22 -7.34 -1.46
C VAL A 79 -0.77 -8.70 -2.00
N PRO A 80 -0.43 -9.66 -1.11
CA PRO A 80 0.31 -10.86 -1.54
C PRO A 80 -0.56 -11.97 -2.14
N ASN A 81 -1.87 -11.93 -1.91
CA ASN A 81 -2.82 -12.95 -2.36
C ASN A 81 -4.26 -12.42 -2.29
N ASN A 82 -5.23 -13.25 -2.67
CA ASN A 82 -6.65 -12.90 -2.67
C ASN A 82 -7.39 -13.28 -1.38
N GLU A 83 -6.67 -13.53 -0.28
CA GLU A 83 -7.32 -13.76 1.02
C GLU A 83 -8.03 -12.48 1.50
N PRO A 84 -9.16 -12.63 2.23
CA PRO A 84 -9.88 -11.48 2.75
C PRO A 84 -8.97 -10.57 3.59
N LEU A 85 -8.86 -9.31 3.17
CA LEU A 85 -8.10 -8.26 3.83
C LEU A 85 -8.86 -6.95 3.71
N TYR A 86 -9.01 -6.21 4.78
CA TYR A 86 -9.62 -4.88 4.75
C TYR A 86 -8.65 -3.81 5.26
N THR A 87 -8.74 -2.59 4.74
CA THR A 87 -7.79 -1.53 5.07
C THR A 87 -8.46 -0.38 5.80
N LYS A 88 -7.67 0.36 6.58
CA LYS A 88 -8.10 1.59 7.21
C LYS A 88 -8.20 2.73 6.19
N ASP A 89 -9.36 3.40 6.16
CA ASP A 89 -9.60 4.59 5.35
C ASP A 89 -8.58 5.70 5.64
N ALA A 90 -8.27 6.52 4.63
CA ALA A 90 -7.36 7.67 4.67
C ALA A 90 -5.92 7.39 5.14
N ASP A 91 -5.69 6.36 5.96
CA ASP A 91 -4.35 5.95 6.40
C ASP A 91 -3.64 5.08 5.37
N LEU A 92 -4.42 4.34 4.55
CA LEU A 92 -3.93 3.53 3.44
C LEU A 92 -4.67 3.90 2.15
N LEU A 93 -3.92 4.35 1.18
CA LEU A 93 -4.40 4.66 -0.17
C LEU A 93 -4.26 3.40 -1.03
N TRP A 94 -5.27 3.07 -1.78
CA TRP A 94 -5.34 1.84 -2.55
C TRP A 94 -5.14 2.11 -4.04
N ILE A 95 -4.12 1.51 -4.62
CA ILE A 95 -3.79 1.52 -6.05
C ILE A 95 -4.20 0.16 -6.60
N LYS A 96 -5.27 0.14 -7.40
CA LYS A 96 -5.80 -1.11 -7.94
C LYS A 96 -4.95 -1.58 -9.11
N ASN A 97 -4.53 -2.84 -9.04
CA ASN A 97 -3.77 -3.46 -10.12
C ASN A 97 -4.70 -4.05 -11.18
N GLN A 98 -4.84 -3.32 -12.29
CA GLN A 98 -5.64 -3.76 -13.44
C GLN A 98 -4.74 -4.24 -14.60
N GLY A 99 -3.58 -4.81 -14.30
CA GLY A 99 -2.58 -5.20 -15.30
C GLY A 99 -1.85 -4.01 -15.96
N ARG A 100 -1.91 -2.84 -15.34
CA ARG A 100 -1.29 -1.61 -15.85
C ARG A 100 0.14 -1.41 -15.37
N PHE A 101 0.53 -2.09 -14.31
CA PHE A 101 1.86 -2.01 -13.75
C PHE A 101 2.28 -3.36 -13.13
N TYR A 102 3.57 -3.57 -13.06
CA TYR A 102 4.13 -4.67 -12.29
C TYR A 102 4.23 -4.24 -10.80
N PRO A 103 3.62 -4.98 -9.85
CA PRO A 103 3.50 -4.52 -8.46
C PRO A 103 4.84 -4.16 -7.80
N TYR A 104 5.88 -4.97 -8.02
CA TYR A 104 7.19 -4.74 -7.42
C TYR A 104 7.91 -3.52 -8.04
N PHE A 105 7.70 -3.23 -9.33
CA PHE A 105 8.19 -2.00 -9.95
C PHE A 105 7.58 -0.76 -9.27
N LEU A 106 6.27 -0.80 -9.02
CA LEU A 106 5.60 0.29 -8.33
C LEU A 106 6.03 0.40 -6.86
N TYR A 107 6.24 -0.73 -6.20
CA TYR A 107 6.77 -0.79 -4.83
C TYR A 107 8.12 -0.05 -4.75
N GLU A 108 9.07 -0.36 -5.62
CA GLU A 108 10.37 0.29 -5.69
C GLU A 108 10.29 1.78 -6.04
N TYR A 109 9.35 2.15 -6.91
CA TYR A 109 9.11 3.55 -7.22
C TYR A 109 8.85 4.39 -5.96
N PHE A 110 8.07 3.89 -5.00
CA PHE A 110 7.78 4.59 -3.75
C PHE A 110 8.99 4.74 -2.83
N PHE A 111 10.03 3.95 -2.99
CA PHE A 111 11.31 4.13 -2.31
C PHE A 111 12.31 4.99 -3.10
N SER A 112 12.03 5.27 -4.37
CA SER A 112 12.95 6.00 -5.23
C SER A 112 13.17 7.45 -4.76
N PRO A 113 14.37 8.01 -5.02
CA PRO A 113 14.65 9.43 -4.75
C PRO A 113 13.64 10.37 -5.44
N THR A 114 13.20 10.03 -6.64
CA THR A 114 12.22 10.82 -7.41
C THR A 114 10.92 10.99 -6.64
N PHE A 115 10.36 9.91 -6.15
CA PHE A 115 9.13 9.97 -5.35
C PHE A 115 9.35 10.69 -4.01
N ARG A 116 10.47 10.42 -3.32
CA ARG A 116 10.76 11.03 -2.02
C ARG A 116 10.97 12.56 -2.12
N ILE A 117 11.58 13.04 -3.19
CA ILE A 117 11.70 14.48 -3.48
C ILE A 117 10.31 15.08 -3.76
N TYR A 118 9.50 14.42 -4.59
CA TYR A 118 8.12 14.87 -4.84
C TYR A 118 7.32 14.95 -3.54
N LEU A 119 7.32 13.89 -2.74
CA LEU A 119 6.62 13.85 -1.46
C LEU A 119 7.04 14.99 -0.52
N SER A 120 8.35 15.26 -0.44
CA SER A 120 8.87 16.39 0.33
C SER A 120 8.41 17.74 -0.20
N SER A 121 8.26 17.89 -1.51
CA SER A 121 7.84 19.16 -2.15
C SER A 121 6.38 19.50 -1.86
N ILE A 122 5.52 18.50 -1.66
CA ILE A 122 4.09 18.69 -1.35
C ILE A 122 3.78 18.69 0.14
N SER A 123 4.78 18.38 0.99
CA SER A 123 4.63 18.38 2.45
C SER A 123 4.81 19.80 2.99
N HIS A 124 3.84 20.29 3.76
CA HIS A 124 3.93 21.61 4.39
C HIS A 124 4.74 21.50 5.70
N VAL A 125 5.66 22.43 5.91
CA VAL A 125 6.47 22.53 7.12
C VAL A 125 5.56 22.77 8.33
N GLY A 126 5.62 21.88 9.32
CA GLY A 126 4.95 22.06 10.64
C GLY A 126 3.60 21.36 10.80
N THR A 127 3.11 20.63 9.81
CA THR A 127 1.90 19.80 9.91
C THR A 127 2.24 18.31 9.88
N ILE A 128 1.42 17.50 10.55
CA ILE A 128 1.51 16.04 10.38
C ILE A 128 1.33 15.76 8.89
N ALA A 129 2.35 15.21 8.26
CA ALA A 129 2.33 14.94 6.83
C ALA A 129 1.17 13.97 6.52
N HIS A 130 0.28 14.39 5.66
CA HIS A 130 -0.75 13.54 5.08
C HIS A 130 -0.51 13.45 3.58
N TYR A 131 -0.63 12.24 3.05
CA TYR A 131 -0.61 11.99 1.62
C TYR A 131 -2.01 11.54 1.23
N THR A 132 -2.70 12.39 0.51
CA THR A 132 -4.11 12.21 0.17
C THR A 132 -4.28 11.48 -1.17
N ILE A 133 -5.47 10.95 -1.43
CA ILE A 133 -5.78 10.32 -2.72
C ILE A 133 -5.65 11.30 -3.90
N THR A 134 -5.93 12.58 -3.69
CA THR A 134 -5.72 13.63 -4.70
C THR A 134 -4.23 13.79 -5.01
N GLN A 135 -3.39 13.90 -4.00
CA GLN A 135 -1.94 13.99 -4.17
C GLN A 135 -1.35 12.71 -4.80
N LEU A 136 -1.88 11.53 -4.43
CA LEU A 136 -1.51 10.28 -5.07
C LEU A 136 -1.90 10.29 -6.56
N SER A 137 -3.08 10.80 -6.90
CA SER A 137 -3.53 10.93 -8.29
C SER A 137 -2.61 11.84 -9.11
N GLU A 138 -2.15 12.93 -8.51
CA GLU A 138 -1.25 13.91 -9.13
C GLU A 138 0.22 13.49 -9.13
N THR A 139 0.57 12.41 -8.42
CA THR A 139 1.95 11.93 -8.34
C THR A 139 2.49 11.61 -9.73
N PRO A 140 3.59 12.27 -10.14
CA PRO A 140 4.21 12.02 -11.43
C PRO A 140 4.85 10.62 -11.43
N ILE A 141 4.45 9.79 -12.37
CA ILE A 141 5.08 8.49 -12.60
C ILE A 141 5.27 8.29 -14.09
N SER A 142 6.46 7.86 -14.47
CA SER A 142 6.75 7.37 -15.81
C SER A 142 6.82 5.85 -15.74
N LEU A 143 5.89 5.18 -16.41
CA LEU A 143 5.90 3.73 -16.52
C LEU A 143 6.52 3.35 -17.87
N PRO A 144 7.60 2.57 -17.89
CA PRO A 144 8.07 1.92 -19.10
C PRO A 144 7.05 0.86 -19.55
N ASP A 145 7.33 0.15 -20.62
CA ASP A 145 6.48 -0.98 -21.00
C ASP A 145 6.50 -2.06 -19.91
N ILE A 146 5.48 -2.93 -19.93
CA ILE A 146 5.28 -3.92 -18.87
C ILE A 146 6.43 -4.94 -18.79
N GLU A 147 7.08 -5.26 -19.90
CA GLU A 147 8.21 -6.19 -19.93
C GLU A 147 9.44 -5.58 -19.22
N GLU A 148 9.67 -4.29 -19.41
CA GLU A 148 10.74 -3.57 -18.72
C GLU A 148 10.42 -3.41 -17.23
N GLN A 149 9.18 -3.11 -16.88
CA GLN A 149 8.75 -3.06 -15.47
C GLN A 149 8.99 -4.39 -14.76
N ILE A 150 8.67 -5.51 -15.39
CA ILE A 150 8.89 -6.86 -14.85
C ILE A 150 10.40 -7.08 -14.62
N LYS A 151 11.24 -6.83 -15.63
CA LYS A 151 12.69 -7.03 -15.52
C LYS A 151 13.30 -6.20 -14.37
N VAL A 152 12.92 -4.94 -14.27
CA VAL A 152 13.39 -4.04 -13.21
C VAL A 152 12.89 -4.49 -11.84
N GLY A 153 11.61 -4.81 -11.72
CA GLY A 153 11.00 -5.24 -10.46
C GLY A 153 11.58 -6.57 -9.97
N GLU A 154 11.72 -7.59 -10.83
CA GLU A 154 12.33 -8.88 -10.48
C GLU A 154 13.81 -8.73 -10.05
N TYR A 155 14.54 -7.80 -10.68
CA TYR A 155 15.91 -7.50 -10.30
C TYR A 155 15.99 -6.99 -8.85
N PHE A 156 15.17 -5.99 -8.49
CA PHE A 156 15.15 -5.45 -7.13
C PHE A 156 14.59 -6.46 -6.11
N GLU A 157 13.54 -7.20 -6.45
CA GLU A 157 13.02 -8.28 -5.61
C GLU A 157 14.10 -9.32 -5.27
N SER A 158 14.92 -9.66 -6.26
CA SER A 158 16.03 -10.60 -6.08
C SER A 158 17.10 -10.02 -5.14
N LEU A 159 17.40 -8.73 -5.24
CA LEU A 159 18.35 -8.05 -4.34
C LEU A 159 17.84 -8.02 -2.90
N ASP A 160 16.58 -7.66 -2.69
CA ASP A 160 15.97 -7.62 -1.35
C ASP A 160 15.96 -9.01 -0.69
N ARG A 161 15.69 -10.04 -1.46
CA ARG A 161 15.78 -11.43 -1.01
C ARG A 161 17.18 -11.80 -0.55
N LEU A 162 18.21 -11.40 -1.30
CA LEU A 162 19.62 -11.62 -0.95
C LEU A 162 20.01 -10.86 0.31
N ILE A 163 19.60 -9.60 0.44
CA ILE A 163 19.87 -8.76 1.62
C ILE A 163 19.25 -9.40 2.86
N THR A 164 17.97 -9.81 2.78
CA THR A 164 17.26 -10.44 3.90
C THR A 164 17.95 -11.74 4.34
N LEU A 165 18.38 -12.59 3.40
CA LEU A 165 19.11 -13.82 3.72
C LEU A 165 20.45 -13.57 4.42
N HIS A 166 21.10 -12.44 4.17
CA HIS A 166 22.37 -12.08 4.81
C HIS A 166 22.19 -11.46 6.19
N GLN A 167 21.04 -10.84 6.46
CA GLN A 167 20.72 -10.24 7.76
C GLN A 167 20.23 -11.28 8.79
N CYS A 168 19.76 -12.44 8.36
CA CYS A 168 19.29 -13.53 9.22
C CYS A 168 20.43 -14.47 9.72
N LYS A 169 21.69 -14.09 9.55
CA LYS A 169 22.88 -14.78 10.10
C LYS A 169 23.42 -14.00 11.30
#